data_973e8f2a5c44579d6bd349cc5e77e622
#
_entry.id   973e8f2a5c44579d6bd349cc5e77e622
#
_cell.length_a   1.000
_cell.length_b   1.000
_cell.length_c   1.000
_cell.angle_alpha   90.00
_cell.angle_beta   90.00
_cell.angle_gamma   90.00
#
_symmetry.space_group_name_H-M   'P 1'
#
loop_
_entity.id
_entity.type
_entity.pdbx_description
1 polymer ?
#
loop_
_entity_poly.entity_id
_entity_poly.type
_entity_poly.pdbx_seq_one_letter_code
_entity_poly.pdbx_strand_id
1 'polypeptide(L)'
;ARNLLAVSAFYEGVLGARLLHADDEHRVLQSPDTQLVVHAIPAQYASSIVIEVPPVPREEQAIKPFFTVDSLASAESLVEHLGGRVWGPVWTGPGIRVRNVCDPEGNIVHLRERAACTPE
;
A
#
# COMPACT_ATOMS: atom_id res chain seq x y z
N ALA A 1 8.68 -9.10 1.45
CA ALA A 1 9.26 -7.99 0.67
C ALA A 1 10.73 -8.26 0.36
N ARG A 2 11.15 -7.90 -0.81
CA ARG A 2 12.57 -7.90 -1.19
C ARG A 2 13.30 -6.75 -0.52
N ASN A 3 12.63 -5.61 -0.40
CA ASN A 3 13.13 -4.45 0.34
C ASN A 3 12.15 -4.11 1.47
N LEU A 4 12.43 -4.62 2.65
CA LEU A 4 11.57 -4.44 3.81
C LEU A 4 11.37 -2.97 4.18
N LEU A 5 12.43 -2.18 4.17
CA LEU A 5 12.35 -0.77 4.55
C LEU A 5 11.51 0.05 3.56
N ALA A 6 11.70 -0.18 2.27
CA ALA A 6 10.97 0.56 1.24
C ALA A 6 9.48 0.23 1.27
N VAL A 7 9.12 -1.04 1.38
CA VAL A 7 7.71 -1.47 1.43
C VAL A 7 7.05 -1.01 2.73
N SER A 8 7.75 -1.14 3.85
CA SER A 8 7.24 -0.67 5.15
C SER A 8 7.00 0.85 5.14
N ALA A 9 7.97 1.62 4.65
CA ALA A 9 7.84 3.08 4.57
C ALA A 9 6.67 3.50 3.68
N PHE A 10 6.43 2.77 2.60
CA PHE A 10 5.28 3.00 1.72
C PHE A 10 3.96 2.89 2.50
N TYR A 11 3.75 1.77 3.19
CA TYR A 11 2.50 1.56 3.92
C TYR A 11 2.37 2.46 5.14
N GLU A 12 3.46 2.74 5.86
CA GLU A 12 3.43 3.72 6.96
C GLU A 12 2.99 5.08 6.46
N GLY A 13 3.56 5.55 5.36
CA GLY A 13 3.25 6.87 4.80
C GLY A 13 1.87 6.94 4.17
N VAL A 14 1.56 6.01 3.27
CA VAL A 14 0.31 6.03 2.49
C VAL A 14 -0.91 5.81 3.37
N LEU A 15 -0.83 4.87 4.32
CA LEU A 15 -1.95 4.54 5.20
C LEU A 15 -2.00 5.39 6.47
N GLY A 16 -0.96 6.16 6.75
CA GLY A 16 -0.81 6.80 8.05
C GLY A 16 -0.73 5.77 9.17
N ALA A 17 -0.14 4.61 8.88
CA ALA A 17 -0.10 3.50 9.81
C ALA A 17 0.94 3.73 10.89
N ARG A 18 0.64 3.20 12.08
CA ARG A 18 1.55 3.27 13.22
C ARG A 18 2.42 2.02 13.28
N LEU A 19 3.72 2.20 13.41
CA LEU A 19 4.64 1.08 13.60
C LEU A 19 4.50 0.51 15.01
N LEU A 20 4.10 -0.75 15.11
CA LEU A 20 3.94 -1.45 16.39
C LEU A 20 5.17 -2.26 16.77
N HIS A 21 5.86 -2.82 15.77
CA HIS A 21 7.04 -3.66 15.98
C HIS A 21 7.94 -3.61 14.75
N ALA A 22 9.24 -3.65 14.99
CA ALA A 22 10.25 -3.68 13.93
C ALA A 22 11.44 -4.53 14.36
N ASP A 23 11.84 -5.44 13.49
CA ASP A 23 13.09 -6.18 13.61
C ASP A 23 13.70 -6.34 12.20
N ASP A 24 14.75 -7.15 12.06
CA ASP A 24 15.45 -7.29 10.78
C ASP A 24 14.60 -8.00 9.71
N GLU A 25 13.55 -8.68 10.09
CA GLU A 25 12.75 -9.51 9.20
C GLU A 25 11.28 -9.06 9.11
N HIS A 26 10.81 -8.26 10.07
CA HIS A 26 9.39 -7.91 10.19
C HIS A 26 9.17 -6.45 10.50
N ARG A 27 8.08 -5.91 9.96
CA ARG A 27 7.47 -4.66 10.37
C ARG A 27 6.00 -4.91 10.59
N VAL A 28 5.49 -4.56 11.76
CA VAL A 28 4.06 -4.67 12.08
C VAL A 28 3.48 -3.28 12.13
N LEU A 29 2.51 -3.02 11.28
CA LEU A 29 1.88 -1.71 11.10
C LEU A 29 0.41 -1.77 11.47
N GLN A 30 -0.08 -0.76 12.17
CA GLN A 30 -1.49 -0.62 12.49
C GLN A 30 -2.10 0.49 11.64
N SER A 31 -2.95 0.11 10.69
CA SER A 31 -3.78 1.05 9.94
C SER A 31 -5.13 1.23 10.63
N PRO A 32 -5.97 2.19 10.20
CA PRO A 32 -7.32 2.29 10.74
C PRO A 32 -8.16 1.02 10.60
N ASP A 33 -7.92 0.25 9.54
CA ASP A 33 -8.73 -0.95 9.23
C ASP A 33 -8.18 -2.23 9.85
N THR A 34 -6.84 -2.38 9.90
CA THR A 34 -6.23 -3.68 10.17
C THR A 34 -4.76 -3.56 10.55
N GLN A 35 -4.21 -4.67 10.99
CA GLN A 35 -2.76 -4.80 11.12
C GLN A 35 -2.18 -5.40 9.85
N LEU A 36 -1.06 -4.83 9.42
CA LEU A 36 -0.31 -5.30 8.28
C LEU A 36 1.07 -5.73 8.74
N VAL A 37 1.46 -6.95 8.38
CA VAL A 37 2.82 -7.42 8.62
C VAL A 37 3.58 -7.44 7.29
N VAL A 38 4.66 -6.71 7.23
CA VAL A 38 5.57 -6.74 6.09
C VAL A 38 6.76 -7.61 6.48
N HIS A 39 6.97 -8.67 5.72
CA HIS A 39 8.07 -9.61 5.94
C HIS A 39 9.18 -9.36 4.95
N ALA A 40 10.42 -9.46 5.42
CA ALA A 40 11.56 -9.59 4.53
C ALA A 40 11.53 -10.99 3.90
N ILE A 41 11.84 -11.07 2.61
CA ILE A 41 12.06 -12.35 1.95
C ILE A 41 13.51 -12.77 2.27
N PRO A 42 13.74 -14.02 2.73
CA PRO A 42 15.11 -14.47 2.99
C PRO A 42 16.05 -14.22 1.81
N ALA A 43 17.26 -13.77 2.08
CA ALA A 43 18.20 -13.35 1.06
C ALA A 43 18.45 -14.40 -0.03
N GLN A 44 18.44 -15.67 0.33
CA GLN A 44 18.63 -16.78 -0.61
C GLN A 44 17.52 -16.87 -1.67
N TYR A 45 16.32 -16.40 -1.35
CA TYR A 45 15.20 -16.34 -2.29
C TYR A 45 15.09 -14.98 -2.95
N ALA A 46 15.36 -13.91 -2.20
CA ALA A 46 15.25 -12.55 -2.69
C ALA A 46 16.22 -12.26 -3.85
N SER A 47 17.39 -12.89 -3.85
CA SER A 47 18.40 -12.67 -4.89
C SER A 47 17.93 -13.02 -6.31
N SER A 48 16.94 -13.91 -6.44
CA SER A 48 16.37 -14.30 -7.74
C SER A 48 15.14 -13.47 -8.13
N ILE A 49 14.65 -12.60 -7.24
CA ILE A 49 13.49 -11.77 -7.49
C ILE A 49 13.95 -10.43 -8.05
N VAL A 50 13.43 -10.09 -9.23
CA VAL A 50 13.72 -8.81 -9.88
C VAL A 50 12.51 -7.89 -9.70
N ILE A 51 12.74 -6.73 -9.13
CA ILE A 51 11.73 -5.68 -9.00
C ILE A 51 12.08 -4.56 -9.95
N GLU A 52 11.19 -4.24 -10.87
CA GLU A 52 11.38 -3.15 -11.81
C GLU A 52 11.12 -1.80 -11.15
N VAL A 53 11.81 -0.77 -11.63
CA VAL A 53 11.65 0.61 -11.18
C VAL A 53 11.34 1.50 -12.39
N PRO A 54 10.14 2.11 -12.47
CA PRO A 54 9.03 2.01 -11.52
C PRO A 54 8.43 0.60 -11.45
N PRO A 55 7.78 0.24 -10.36
CA PRO A 55 7.26 -1.12 -10.18
C PRO A 55 6.16 -1.44 -11.19
N VAL A 56 6.11 -2.71 -11.61
CA VAL A 56 5.06 -3.21 -12.50
C VAL A 56 3.96 -3.84 -11.62
N PRO A 57 2.71 -3.37 -11.76
CA PRO A 57 1.60 -3.95 -10.98
C PRO A 57 1.42 -5.45 -11.29
N ARG A 58 1.29 -6.24 -10.25
CA ARG A 58 1.07 -7.69 -10.35
C ARG A 58 -0.40 -7.98 -10.52
N GLU A 59 -0.90 -7.91 -11.74
CA GLU A 59 -2.33 -8.07 -12.03
C GLU A 59 -2.88 -9.46 -11.73
N GLU A 60 -2.04 -10.47 -11.69
CA GLU A 60 -2.42 -11.87 -11.43
C GLU A 60 -2.58 -12.20 -9.94
N GLN A 61 -2.49 -11.22 -9.11
CA GLN A 61 -2.61 -11.35 -7.67
C GLN A 61 -4.03 -11.82 -7.29
N ALA A 62 -4.10 -12.88 -6.49
CA ALA A 62 -5.38 -13.49 -6.11
C ALA A 62 -6.15 -12.67 -5.07
N ILE A 63 -5.43 -11.95 -4.22
CA ILE A 63 -6.03 -11.17 -3.12
C ILE A 63 -5.55 -9.73 -3.27
N LYS A 64 -6.50 -8.79 -3.20
CA LYS A 64 -6.23 -7.35 -3.24
C LYS A 64 -6.85 -6.71 -2.01
N PRO A 65 -6.04 -6.35 -1.01
CA PRO A 65 -6.58 -5.75 0.19
C PRO A 65 -7.10 -4.34 -0.05
N PHE A 66 -8.13 -3.96 0.72
CA PHE A 66 -8.64 -2.60 0.80
C PHE A 66 -8.11 -1.93 2.06
N PHE A 67 -7.64 -0.70 1.90
CA PHE A 67 -7.26 0.14 3.03
C PHE A 67 -8.01 1.46 2.95
N THR A 68 -8.46 1.95 4.10
CA THR A 68 -9.14 3.24 4.20
C THR A 68 -8.13 4.34 4.47
N VAL A 69 -8.21 5.42 3.72
CA VAL A 69 -7.40 6.63 3.91
C VAL A 69 -8.30 7.84 4.10
N ASP A 70 -7.78 8.86 4.78
CA ASP A 70 -8.55 10.10 5.03
C ASP A 70 -8.74 10.93 3.77
N SER A 71 -7.71 10.99 2.94
CA SER A 71 -7.72 11.73 1.68
C SER A 71 -7.08 10.91 0.59
N LEU A 72 -7.85 10.59 -0.43
CA LEU A 72 -7.36 9.85 -1.59
C LEU A 72 -6.29 10.64 -2.35
N ALA A 73 -6.50 11.95 -2.51
CA ALA A 73 -5.54 12.82 -3.19
C ALA A 73 -4.19 12.87 -2.46
N SER A 74 -4.21 13.01 -1.13
CA SER A 74 -2.98 12.99 -0.33
C SER A 74 -2.29 11.64 -0.39
N ALA A 75 -3.05 10.55 -0.31
CA ALA A 75 -2.51 9.20 -0.39
C ALA A 75 -1.86 8.94 -1.76
N GLU A 76 -2.49 9.37 -2.85
CA GLU A 76 -1.93 9.23 -4.20
C GLU A 76 -0.58 9.93 -4.35
N SER A 77 -0.43 11.13 -3.79
CA SER A 77 0.85 11.84 -3.79
C SER A 77 1.93 11.07 -3.04
N LEU A 78 1.57 10.50 -1.90
CA LEU A 78 2.50 9.69 -1.10
C LEU A 78 2.86 8.38 -1.81
N VAL A 79 1.90 7.75 -2.50
CA VAL A 79 2.17 6.55 -3.30
C VAL A 79 3.30 6.81 -4.29
N GLU A 80 3.21 7.88 -5.07
CA GLU A 80 4.22 8.22 -6.06
C GLU A 80 5.56 8.59 -5.39
N HIS A 81 5.50 9.37 -4.33
CA HIS A 81 6.71 9.80 -3.62
C HIS A 81 7.47 8.64 -2.97
N LEU A 82 6.77 7.64 -2.50
CA LEU A 82 7.34 6.50 -1.78
C LEU A 82 7.62 5.28 -2.68
N GLY A 83 7.66 5.48 -3.98
CA GLY A 83 8.12 4.48 -4.93
C GLY A 83 7.07 3.54 -5.48
N GLY A 84 5.80 3.75 -5.16
CA GLY A 84 4.70 3.01 -5.76
C GLY A 84 4.16 3.69 -7.01
N ARG A 85 3.03 3.21 -7.49
CA ARG A 85 2.32 3.77 -8.65
C ARG A 85 0.82 3.81 -8.39
N VAL A 86 0.21 4.92 -8.82
CA VAL A 86 -1.24 5.01 -8.97
C VAL A 86 -1.58 4.56 -10.38
N TRP A 87 -2.56 3.69 -10.54
CA TRP A 87 -2.97 3.26 -11.87
C TRP A 87 -4.45 2.92 -11.92
N GLY A 88 -5.00 2.99 -13.14
CA GLY A 88 -6.41 2.78 -13.35
C GLY A 88 -7.28 3.98 -12.96
N PRO A 89 -8.58 3.87 -13.21
CA PRO A 89 -9.51 4.96 -12.92
C PRO A 89 -9.84 5.05 -11.42
N VAL A 90 -10.38 6.19 -11.03
CA VAL A 90 -11.07 6.33 -9.75
C VAL A 90 -12.47 5.76 -9.91
N TRP A 91 -12.84 4.86 -9.03
CA TRP A 91 -14.20 4.33 -8.97
C TRP A 91 -14.96 5.00 -7.86
N THR A 92 -16.20 5.39 -8.15
CA THR A 92 -17.06 6.08 -7.20
C THR A 92 -18.32 5.27 -7.00
N GLY A 93 -18.67 5.04 -5.76
CA GLY A 93 -19.92 4.42 -5.35
C GLY A 93 -20.58 5.22 -4.24
N PRO A 94 -21.73 4.77 -3.71
CA PRO A 94 -22.39 5.48 -2.61
C PRO A 94 -21.48 5.60 -1.38
N GLY A 95 -21.10 6.82 -1.05
CA GLY A 95 -20.28 7.10 0.13
C GLY A 95 -18.83 6.63 0.05
N ILE A 96 -18.33 6.32 -1.14
CA ILE A 96 -16.97 5.78 -1.28
C ILE A 96 -16.32 6.18 -2.61
N ARG A 97 -15.02 6.44 -2.56
CA ARG A 97 -14.15 6.59 -3.73
C ARG A 97 -12.98 5.62 -3.58
N VAL A 98 -12.65 4.91 -4.65
CA VAL A 98 -11.63 3.85 -4.64
C VAL A 98 -10.64 4.07 -5.77
N ARG A 99 -9.38 3.84 -5.47
CA ARG A 99 -8.29 3.86 -6.45
C ARG A 99 -7.36 2.67 -6.27
N ASN A 100 -6.92 2.09 -7.37
CA ASN A 100 -5.89 1.07 -7.35
C ASN A 100 -4.52 1.73 -7.29
N VAL A 101 -3.66 1.18 -6.45
CA VAL A 101 -2.25 1.57 -6.41
C VAL A 101 -1.41 0.30 -6.30
N CYS A 102 -0.13 0.39 -6.63
CA CYS A 102 0.78 -0.68 -6.28
C CYS A 102 1.90 -0.13 -5.40
N ASP A 103 2.42 -1.00 -4.54
CA ASP A 103 3.54 -0.68 -3.68
C ASP A 103 4.87 -0.75 -4.45
N PRO A 104 6.02 -0.44 -3.84
CA PRO A 104 7.31 -0.47 -4.54
C PRO A 104 7.70 -1.82 -5.15
N GLU A 105 7.04 -2.89 -4.76
CA GLU A 105 7.29 -4.24 -5.29
C GLU A 105 6.17 -4.74 -6.20
N GLY A 106 5.21 -3.88 -6.56
CA GLY A 106 4.16 -4.19 -7.50
C GLY A 106 2.94 -4.87 -6.90
N ASN A 107 2.84 -5.01 -5.59
CA ASN A 107 1.63 -5.54 -4.96
C ASN A 107 0.50 -4.53 -5.09
N ILE A 108 -0.63 -4.98 -5.64
CA ILE A 108 -1.79 -4.12 -5.86
C ILE A 108 -2.64 -4.09 -4.61
N VAL A 109 -3.01 -2.89 -4.18
CA VAL A 109 -3.97 -2.67 -3.11
C VAL A 109 -4.99 -1.62 -3.56
N HIS A 110 -6.17 -1.66 -2.95
CA HIS A 110 -7.19 -0.65 -3.15
C HIS A 110 -7.13 0.35 -2.01
N LEU A 111 -7.09 1.63 -2.34
CA LEU A 111 -7.25 2.70 -1.37
C LEU A 111 -8.66 3.26 -1.51
N ARG A 112 -9.35 3.39 -0.39
CA ARG A 112 -10.68 3.99 -0.37
C ARG A 112 -10.73 5.18 0.56
N GLU A 113 -11.43 6.20 0.12
CA GLU A 113 -11.80 7.35 0.91
C GLU A 113 -13.30 7.30 1.07
N ARG A 114 -13.77 7.36 2.29
CA ARG A 114 -15.20 7.48 2.54
C ARG A 114 -15.61 8.89 2.25
N ALA A 115 -16.73 9.07 1.53
CA ALA A 115 -17.28 10.38 1.34
C ALA A 115 -17.60 10.99 2.71
N ALA A 116 -17.24 12.26 2.87
CA ALA A 116 -17.55 12.97 4.11
C ALA A 116 -19.07 12.88 4.37
N CYS A 117 -19.41 12.45 5.59
CA CYS A 117 -20.79 12.58 6.02
C CYS A 117 -21.16 14.05 5.96
N THR A 118 -22.08 14.39 5.09
CA THR A 118 -22.60 15.75 5.04
C THR A 118 -23.41 15.95 6.30
N PRO A 119 -23.02 16.88 7.18
CA PRO A 119 -23.85 17.17 8.34
C PRO A 119 -25.19 17.68 7.84
N GLU A 120 -26.20 17.10 8.32
CA GLU A 120 -27.53 17.55 8.00
C GLU A 120 -27.93 18.75 8.81
#